data_1c83f50a83c92ab3a6ae02e013089470
#
_entry.id   1c83f50a83c92ab3a6ae02e013089470
#
_cell.length_a   1.000
_cell.length_b   1.000
_cell.length_c   1.000
_cell.angle_alpha   90.00
_cell.angle_beta   90.00
_cell.angle_gamma   90.00
#
_symmetry.space_group_name_H-M   'P 1'
#
loop_
_entity.id
_entity.type
_entity.pdbx_description
1 polymer ?
#
loop_
_entity_poly.entity_id
_entity_poly.type
_entity_poly.pdbx_seq_one_letter_code
_entity_poly.pdbx_strand_id
1 'polypeptide(L)'
;MHLILNGGGSGEQTVITNKLFESLINPIKPVLYIPLAMEPDRYDSCLAWINGELSNIKHGEIIIVREASEILKHNLGDFAAVFIGGGNTYRLLHQIKDSGAFEQIKEYLANGGIVYGGSAGAIIFGKDIDSCIYMDSNDIDLGNTIGFNTLFGCSITAHYTNQNPAMTQLATTFLNQYSHREPVVALPEEDSIYTDGNIVKVVGTRPWYVFNGGEMRCLEANTEYTKDEFNHMIKTLNS
;
A
#
# COMPACT_ATOMS: atom_id res chain seq x y z
N MET A 1 -5.59 -13.65 -4.94
CA MET A 1 -5.16 -12.52 -4.09
C MET A 1 -6.20 -11.43 -4.12
N HIS A 2 -6.35 -10.68 -3.01
CA HIS A 2 -7.08 -9.42 -3.00
C HIS A 2 -6.20 -8.39 -2.27
N LEU A 3 -5.87 -7.31 -2.95
CA LEU A 3 -4.93 -6.32 -2.45
C LEU A 3 -5.56 -4.93 -2.53
N ILE A 4 -5.64 -4.25 -1.39
CA ILE A 4 -6.05 -2.85 -1.28
C ILE A 4 -4.82 -2.04 -0.89
N LEU A 5 -4.45 -1.05 -1.69
CA LEU A 5 -3.28 -0.21 -1.51
C LEU A 5 -3.74 1.24 -1.37
N ASN A 6 -3.84 1.73 -0.13
CA ASN A 6 -4.35 3.07 0.17
C ASN A 6 -3.23 4.12 0.21
N GLY A 7 -3.52 5.31 -0.30
CA GLY A 7 -2.60 6.44 -0.35
C GLY A 7 -2.26 7.07 1.01
N GLY A 8 -2.74 6.52 2.12
CA GLY A 8 -2.33 6.92 3.47
C GLY A 8 -3.34 7.78 4.23
N GLY A 9 -4.58 7.87 3.74
CA GLY A 9 -5.66 8.58 4.41
C GLY A 9 -6.18 7.90 5.66
N SER A 10 -7.06 8.58 6.36
CA SER A 10 -7.77 8.08 7.54
C SER A 10 -9.13 8.75 7.72
N GLY A 11 -10.00 8.13 8.51
CA GLY A 11 -11.32 8.67 8.85
C GLY A 11 -12.21 8.86 7.63
N GLU A 12 -12.64 10.10 7.35
CA GLU A 12 -13.54 10.39 6.22
C GLU A 12 -12.91 10.10 4.86
N GLN A 13 -11.57 10.21 4.74
CA GLN A 13 -10.85 9.97 3.49
C GLN A 13 -10.91 8.50 3.05
N THR A 14 -11.05 7.57 3.99
CA THR A 14 -10.97 6.11 3.73
C THR A 14 -12.32 5.41 3.75
N VAL A 15 -13.42 6.12 3.96
CA VAL A 15 -14.78 5.51 4.09
C VAL A 15 -15.12 4.61 2.90
N ILE A 16 -14.81 5.01 1.66
CA ILE A 16 -15.11 4.22 0.46
C ILE A 16 -14.22 2.98 0.43
N THR A 17 -12.94 3.12 0.72
CA THR A 17 -11.96 2.03 0.79
C THR A 17 -12.32 1.03 1.89
N ASN A 18 -12.72 1.51 3.07
CA ASN A 18 -13.10 0.65 4.20
C ASN A 18 -14.39 -0.13 3.90
N LYS A 19 -15.33 0.43 3.14
CA LYS A 19 -16.51 -0.31 2.64
C LYS A 19 -16.13 -1.40 1.63
N LEU A 20 -15.19 -1.12 0.73
CA LEU A 20 -14.65 -2.16 -0.15
C LEU A 20 -13.99 -3.27 0.68
N PHE A 21 -13.17 -2.91 1.66
CA PHE A 21 -12.55 -3.88 2.56
C PHE A 21 -13.58 -4.74 3.29
N GLU A 22 -14.63 -4.12 3.87
CA GLU A 22 -15.76 -4.84 4.50
C GLU A 22 -16.38 -5.88 3.56
N SER A 23 -16.54 -5.54 2.28
CA SER A 23 -17.17 -6.43 1.29
C SER A 23 -16.35 -7.66 0.95
N LEU A 24 -15.04 -7.64 1.22
CA LEU A 24 -14.11 -8.73 0.91
C LEU A 24 -13.86 -9.68 2.09
N ILE A 25 -13.96 -9.18 3.32
CA ILE A 25 -13.58 -9.92 4.51
C ILE A 25 -14.71 -10.77 5.10
N ASN A 26 -14.34 -11.85 5.80
CA ASN A 26 -15.25 -12.56 6.68
C ASN A 26 -15.26 -11.87 8.07
N PRO A 27 -16.35 -11.21 8.48
CA PRO A 27 -16.38 -10.42 9.72
C PRO A 27 -16.30 -11.24 11.02
N ILE A 28 -16.34 -12.58 10.93
CA ILE A 28 -16.20 -13.46 12.10
C ILE A 28 -14.73 -13.75 12.41
N LYS A 29 -13.87 -13.75 11.37
CA LYS A 29 -12.43 -14.00 11.53
C LYS A 29 -11.70 -12.73 11.99
N PRO A 30 -10.60 -12.85 12.76
CA PRO A 30 -9.81 -11.72 13.17
C PRO A 30 -9.07 -11.07 11.98
N VAL A 31 -8.68 -9.81 12.14
CA VAL A 31 -7.76 -9.10 11.24
C VAL A 31 -6.39 -9.04 11.90
N LEU A 32 -5.34 -9.47 11.18
CA LEU A 32 -3.96 -9.33 11.64
C LEU A 32 -3.44 -7.94 11.30
N TYR A 33 -3.07 -7.15 12.31
CA TYR A 33 -2.52 -5.81 12.12
C TYR A 33 -1.02 -5.77 12.32
N ILE A 34 -0.30 -5.25 11.32
CA ILE A 34 1.17 -5.16 11.26
C ILE A 34 1.58 -3.68 11.27
N PRO A 35 1.92 -3.06 12.43
CA PRO A 35 2.35 -1.66 12.54
C PRO A 35 3.86 -1.45 12.40
N LEU A 36 4.60 -2.40 11.86
CA LEU A 36 6.07 -2.45 11.91
C LEU A 36 6.80 -1.30 11.19
N ALA A 37 6.08 -0.47 10.45
CA ALA A 37 6.60 0.80 9.92
C ALA A 37 6.81 1.87 10.99
N MET A 38 6.16 1.73 12.14
CA MET A 38 6.25 2.66 13.29
C MET A 38 7.28 2.19 14.30
N GLU A 39 7.67 3.10 15.21
CA GLU A 39 8.49 2.75 16.37
C GLU A 39 7.71 1.89 17.37
N PRO A 40 8.36 0.96 18.10
CA PRO A 40 7.67 0.04 19.01
C PRO A 40 6.87 0.73 20.13
N ASP A 41 7.30 1.89 20.61
CA ASP A 41 6.60 2.69 21.62
C ASP A 41 5.27 3.27 21.10
N ARG A 42 5.04 3.25 19.79
CA ARG A 42 3.82 3.73 19.14
C ARG A 42 2.77 2.62 18.90
N TYR A 43 3.11 1.35 19.10
CA TYR A 43 2.22 0.24 18.71
C TYR A 43 0.87 0.24 19.43
N ASP A 44 0.80 0.67 20.70
CA ASP A 44 -0.48 0.79 21.41
C ASP A 44 -1.35 1.91 20.81
N SER A 45 -0.74 3.03 20.42
CA SER A 45 -1.47 4.09 19.70
C SER A 45 -1.89 3.66 18.30
N CYS A 46 -1.09 2.83 17.62
CA CYS A 46 -1.46 2.23 16.33
C CYS A 46 -2.65 1.28 16.47
N LEU A 47 -2.70 0.47 17.54
CA LEU A 47 -3.85 -0.40 17.81
C LEU A 47 -5.11 0.41 18.11
N ALA A 48 -5.00 1.50 18.88
CA ALA A 48 -6.13 2.40 19.12
C ALA A 48 -6.61 3.06 17.83
N TRP A 49 -5.67 3.50 16.97
CA TRP A 49 -5.99 4.11 15.68
C TRP A 49 -6.74 3.13 14.76
N ILE A 50 -6.24 1.90 14.55
CA ILE A 50 -6.88 0.95 13.63
C ILE A 50 -8.27 0.52 14.11
N ASN A 51 -8.49 0.38 15.43
CA ASN A 51 -9.80 0.13 15.99
C ASN A 51 -10.77 1.29 15.70
N GLY A 52 -10.30 2.54 15.78
CA GLY A 52 -11.07 3.72 15.39
C GLY A 52 -11.34 3.77 13.88
N GLU A 53 -10.33 3.50 13.08
CA GLU A 53 -10.39 3.53 11.61
C GLU A 53 -11.40 2.53 11.05
N LEU A 54 -11.46 1.33 11.59
CA LEU A 54 -12.38 0.28 11.15
C LEU A 54 -13.72 0.26 11.92
N SER A 55 -13.95 1.19 12.84
CA SER A 55 -15.14 1.18 13.72
C SER A 55 -16.48 1.24 12.99
N ASN A 56 -16.50 1.75 11.75
CA ASN A 56 -17.72 1.91 10.93
C ASN A 56 -17.97 0.74 9.97
N ILE A 57 -17.19 -0.33 10.05
CA ILE A 57 -17.37 -1.55 9.25
C ILE A 57 -17.45 -2.78 10.15
N LYS A 58 -18.01 -3.86 9.62
CA LYS A 58 -18.08 -5.14 10.33
C LYS A 58 -16.77 -5.91 10.14
N HIS A 59 -16.06 -6.16 11.22
CA HIS A 59 -14.85 -6.96 11.24
C HIS A 59 -14.73 -7.76 12.54
N GLY A 60 -13.89 -8.79 12.56
CA GLY A 60 -13.55 -9.52 13.76
C GLY A 60 -12.55 -8.78 14.65
N GLU A 61 -12.06 -9.45 15.69
CA GLU A 61 -11.01 -8.89 16.56
C GLU A 61 -9.78 -8.46 15.76
N ILE A 62 -9.12 -7.37 16.19
CA ILE A 62 -7.84 -6.94 15.63
C ILE A 62 -6.71 -7.50 16.48
N ILE A 63 -5.90 -8.37 15.90
CA ILE A 63 -4.73 -8.95 16.52
C ILE A 63 -3.49 -8.22 16.01
N ILE A 64 -2.78 -7.54 16.93
CA ILE A 64 -1.59 -6.77 16.59
C ILE A 64 -0.32 -7.63 16.67
N VAL A 65 0.56 -7.46 15.69
CA VAL A 65 1.94 -7.98 15.68
C VAL A 65 2.88 -6.93 16.25
N ARG A 66 3.71 -7.30 17.21
CA ARG A 66 4.69 -6.39 17.82
C ARG A 66 6.13 -6.64 17.37
N GLU A 67 6.40 -7.82 16.82
CA GLU A 67 7.68 -8.20 16.24
C GLU A 67 7.44 -8.94 14.92
N ALA A 68 8.29 -8.70 13.92
CA ALA A 68 8.13 -9.31 12.61
C ALA A 68 8.15 -10.85 12.65
N SER A 69 8.90 -11.44 13.60
CA SER A 69 8.95 -12.89 13.85
C SER A 69 7.61 -13.48 14.30
N GLU A 70 6.72 -12.66 14.87
CA GLU A 70 5.39 -13.13 15.30
C GLU A 70 4.49 -13.46 14.10
N ILE A 71 4.70 -12.83 12.95
CA ILE A 71 3.95 -13.12 11.73
C ILE A 71 4.08 -14.62 11.38
N LEU A 72 5.29 -15.16 11.53
CA LEU A 72 5.58 -16.56 11.23
C LEU A 72 4.91 -17.56 12.17
N LYS A 73 4.45 -17.12 13.35
CA LYS A 73 3.74 -17.96 14.32
C LYS A 73 2.26 -18.15 13.96
N HIS A 74 1.76 -17.36 13.00
CA HIS A 74 0.37 -17.39 12.57
C HIS A 74 0.22 -18.10 11.22
N ASN A 75 -0.84 -18.91 11.10
CA ASN A 75 -1.36 -19.28 9.79
C ASN A 75 -2.22 -18.12 9.29
N LEU A 76 -1.74 -17.36 8.30
CA LEU A 76 -2.43 -16.18 7.79
C LEU A 76 -3.83 -16.51 7.22
N GLY A 77 -4.09 -17.75 6.79
CA GLY A 77 -5.41 -18.22 6.34
C GLY A 77 -6.49 -18.26 7.44
N ASP A 78 -6.10 -18.18 8.71
CA ASP A 78 -7.03 -18.13 9.83
C ASP A 78 -7.60 -16.73 10.04
N PHE A 79 -6.98 -15.70 9.43
CA PHE A 79 -7.43 -14.31 9.49
C PHE A 79 -8.37 -13.96 8.35
N ALA A 80 -9.24 -12.99 8.59
CA ALA A 80 -10.07 -12.37 7.56
C ALA A 80 -9.21 -11.60 6.54
N ALA A 81 -8.17 -10.92 7.04
CA ALA A 81 -7.21 -10.17 6.26
C ALA A 81 -5.95 -9.86 7.06
N VAL A 82 -4.90 -9.44 6.36
CA VAL A 82 -3.70 -8.80 6.93
C VAL A 82 -3.78 -7.30 6.62
N PHE A 83 -3.75 -6.46 7.67
CA PHE A 83 -3.68 -5.00 7.54
C PHE A 83 -2.25 -4.53 7.87
N ILE A 84 -1.59 -3.86 6.93
CA ILE A 84 -0.22 -3.34 7.10
C ILE A 84 -0.27 -1.82 7.18
N GLY A 85 0.12 -1.28 8.32
CA GLY A 85 0.04 0.15 8.61
C GLY A 85 1.16 0.98 7.97
N GLY A 86 1.00 2.30 8.07
CA GLY A 86 1.97 3.30 7.62
C GLY A 86 3.09 3.58 8.64
N GLY A 87 4.03 4.44 8.23
CA GLY A 87 5.24 4.86 8.92
C GLY A 87 6.43 4.86 7.98
N ASN A 88 7.63 4.51 8.45
CA ASN A 88 8.81 4.45 7.59
C ASN A 88 8.83 3.18 6.73
N THR A 89 8.83 3.35 5.42
CA THR A 89 8.74 2.25 4.43
C THR A 89 9.98 1.36 4.43
N TYR A 90 11.17 1.93 4.60
CA TYR A 90 12.43 1.17 4.62
C TYR A 90 12.50 0.25 5.84
N ARG A 91 12.13 0.75 7.01
CA ARG A 91 12.03 -0.05 8.25
C ARG A 91 11.05 -1.20 8.09
N LEU A 92 9.88 -0.93 7.55
CA LEU A 92 8.85 -1.96 7.33
C LEU A 92 9.35 -3.07 6.42
N LEU A 93 9.89 -2.71 5.25
CA LEU A 93 10.37 -3.70 4.28
C LEU A 93 11.54 -4.52 4.85
N HIS A 94 12.47 -3.87 5.56
CA HIS A 94 13.59 -4.55 6.22
C HIS A 94 13.10 -5.60 7.22
N GLN A 95 12.23 -5.21 8.15
CA GLN A 95 11.73 -6.13 9.18
C GLN A 95 10.96 -7.32 8.59
N ILE A 96 10.12 -7.07 7.57
CA ILE A 96 9.37 -8.12 6.88
C ILE A 96 10.31 -9.08 6.13
N LYS A 97 11.37 -8.58 5.48
CA LYS A 97 12.35 -9.43 4.78
C LYS A 97 13.24 -10.20 5.74
N ASP A 98 13.80 -9.52 6.73
CA ASP A 98 14.75 -10.09 7.67
C ASP A 98 14.12 -11.22 8.51
N SER A 99 12.86 -11.09 8.87
CA SER A 99 12.12 -12.13 9.59
C SER A 99 11.73 -13.33 8.73
N GLY A 100 11.74 -13.22 7.40
CA GLY A 100 11.18 -14.24 6.50
C GLY A 100 9.69 -14.11 6.24
N ALA A 101 9.00 -13.15 6.88
CA ALA A 101 7.55 -12.93 6.69
C ALA A 101 7.20 -12.47 5.25
N PHE A 102 8.19 -11.97 4.50
CA PHE A 102 8.01 -11.57 3.10
C PHE A 102 7.46 -12.72 2.25
N GLU A 103 8.07 -13.90 2.32
CA GLU A 103 7.64 -15.06 1.54
C GLU A 103 6.29 -15.59 2.06
N GLN A 104 6.02 -15.56 3.36
CA GLN A 104 4.73 -15.98 3.91
C GLN A 104 3.57 -15.08 3.44
N ILE A 105 3.76 -13.75 3.43
CA ILE A 105 2.74 -12.82 2.93
C ILE A 105 2.53 -13.01 1.43
N LYS A 106 3.60 -13.24 0.67
CA LYS A 106 3.53 -13.51 -0.76
C LYS A 106 2.77 -14.80 -1.07
N GLU A 107 3.03 -15.87 -0.31
CA GLU A 107 2.29 -17.13 -0.42
C GLU A 107 0.83 -16.95 -0.02
N TYR A 108 0.54 -16.23 1.06
CA TYR A 108 -0.82 -15.92 1.48
C TYR A 108 -1.61 -15.22 0.38
N LEU A 109 -1.03 -14.21 -0.27
CA LEU A 109 -1.64 -13.52 -1.41
C LEU A 109 -1.85 -14.48 -2.60
N ALA A 110 -0.88 -15.32 -2.94
CA ALA A 110 -0.99 -16.30 -4.03
C ALA A 110 -2.15 -17.28 -3.80
N ASN A 111 -2.43 -17.61 -2.54
CA ASN A 111 -3.52 -18.50 -2.11
C ASN A 111 -4.88 -17.79 -1.92
N GLY A 112 -5.04 -16.57 -2.44
CA GLY A 112 -6.32 -15.84 -2.38
C GLY A 112 -6.48 -14.97 -1.14
N GLY A 113 -5.41 -14.76 -0.37
CA GLY A 113 -5.42 -13.91 0.83
C GLY A 113 -5.79 -12.46 0.53
N ILE A 114 -6.26 -11.76 1.57
CA ILE A 114 -6.68 -10.36 1.52
C ILE A 114 -5.67 -9.52 2.30
N VAL A 115 -5.06 -8.53 1.64
CA VAL A 115 -4.16 -7.58 2.29
C VAL A 115 -4.66 -6.16 2.08
N TYR A 116 -4.70 -5.38 3.15
CA TYR A 116 -4.87 -3.93 3.12
C TYR A 116 -3.54 -3.29 3.52
N GLY A 117 -2.92 -2.53 2.63
CA GLY A 117 -1.73 -1.72 2.91
C GLY A 117 -2.05 -0.23 2.90
N GLY A 118 -1.71 0.49 3.98
CA GLY A 118 -1.86 1.94 4.06
C GLY A 118 -0.49 2.65 4.04
N SER A 119 -0.31 3.68 3.21
CA SER A 119 0.94 4.46 3.13
C SER A 119 2.16 3.54 2.91
N ALA A 120 3.11 3.46 3.84
CA ALA A 120 4.25 2.53 3.77
C ALA A 120 3.81 1.09 3.48
N GLY A 121 2.70 0.64 4.10
CA GLY A 121 2.10 -0.67 3.85
C GLY A 121 1.59 -0.85 2.42
N ALA A 122 1.26 0.22 1.70
CA ALA A 122 0.93 0.17 0.27
C ALA A 122 2.20 0.20 -0.59
N ILE A 123 3.17 1.04 -0.25
CA ILE A 123 4.40 1.25 -1.02
C ILE A 123 5.23 -0.03 -1.15
N ILE A 124 5.31 -0.86 -0.09
CA ILE A 124 6.05 -2.13 -0.15
C ILE A 124 5.51 -3.13 -1.16
N PHE A 125 4.24 -2.97 -1.63
CA PHE A 125 3.66 -3.81 -2.68
C PHE A 125 4.01 -3.35 -4.10
N GLY A 126 4.61 -2.18 -4.26
CA GLY A 126 5.25 -1.73 -5.49
C GLY A 126 6.47 -2.56 -5.87
N LYS A 127 7.07 -2.23 -7.02
CA LYS A 127 8.27 -2.90 -7.52
C LYS A 127 9.51 -2.51 -6.69
N ASP A 128 9.68 -1.22 -6.41
CA ASP A 128 10.81 -0.68 -5.65
C ASP A 128 10.31 0.42 -4.72
N ILE A 129 10.77 0.45 -3.47
CA ILE A 129 10.33 1.42 -2.48
C ILE A 129 11.08 2.75 -2.55
N ASP A 130 12.16 2.87 -3.31
CA ASP A 130 12.87 4.15 -3.50
C ASP A 130 11.99 5.21 -4.17
N SER A 131 10.83 4.84 -4.71
CA SER A 131 9.79 5.78 -5.14
C SER A 131 9.33 6.75 -4.05
N CYS A 132 9.57 6.44 -2.76
CA CYS A 132 9.19 7.27 -1.62
C CYS A 132 10.37 7.96 -0.90
N ILE A 133 11.61 7.85 -1.40
CA ILE A 133 12.80 8.37 -0.71
C ILE A 133 12.77 9.89 -0.46
N TYR A 134 11.95 10.63 -1.21
CA TYR A 134 11.77 12.06 -1.01
C TYR A 134 10.94 12.40 0.25
N MET A 135 10.24 11.42 0.82
CA MET A 135 9.45 11.60 2.05
C MET A 135 9.84 10.66 3.20
N ASP A 136 10.33 9.45 2.89
CA ASP A 136 10.83 8.49 3.88
C ASP A 136 12.33 8.39 3.81
N SER A 137 13.03 8.57 4.94
CA SER A 137 14.48 8.40 4.99
C SER A 137 14.88 6.92 5.06
N ASN A 138 15.95 6.56 4.35
CA ASN A 138 16.60 5.25 4.45
C ASN A 138 17.69 5.27 5.52
N ASP A 139 17.34 5.56 6.78
CA ASP A 139 18.28 5.72 7.88
C ASP A 139 18.96 4.41 8.32
N ILE A 140 18.46 3.29 7.80
CA ILE A 140 19.01 1.95 8.09
C ILE A 140 19.91 1.41 6.99
N ASP A 141 20.20 2.22 5.97
CA ASP A 141 20.99 1.83 4.79
C ASP A 141 20.51 0.53 4.13
N LEU A 142 19.18 0.38 3.98
CA LEU A 142 18.60 -0.79 3.32
C LEU A 142 19.06 -0.86 1.86
N GLY A 143 19.91 -1.85 1.53
CA GLY A 143 20.45 -2.01 0.19
C GLY A 143 19.53 -2.72 -0.80
N ASN A 144 18.56 -3.52 -0.31
CA ASN A 144 17.59 -4.23 -1.17
C ASN A 144 16.20 -3.63 -0.99
N THR A 145 15.85 -2.68 -1.85
CA THR A 145 14.61 -1.89 -1.85
C THR A 145 13.49 -2.49 -2.70
N ILE A 146 13.70 -3.66 -3.31
CA ILE A 146 12.69 -4.34 -4.12
C ILE A 146 11.52 -4.78 -3.23
N GLY A 147 10.32 -4.31 -3.54
CA GLY A 147 9.08 -4.67 -2.86
C GLY A 147 8.46 -5.99 -3.37
N PHE A 148 7.17 -6.20 -3.07
CA PHE A 148 6.43 -7.39 -3.50
C PHE A 148 6.17 -7.44 -5.01
N ASN A 149 6.25 -6.30 -5.70
CA ASN A 149 6.02 -6.16 -7.15
C ASN A 149 4.68 -6.73 -7.63
N THR A 150 3.61 -6.43 -6.90
CA THR A 150 2.27 -6.94 -7.18
C THR A 150 1.47 -6.07 -8.16
N LEU A 151 1.94 -4.85 -8.45
CA LEU A 151 1.29 -3.90 -9.35
C LEU A 151 1.97 -3.86 -10.73
N PHE A 152 2.17 -5.04 -11.31
CA PHE A 152 2.59 -5.22 -12.72
C PHE A 152 3.86 -4.43 -13.12
N GLY A 153 4.83 -4.35 -12.23
CA GLY A 153 6.11 -3.67 -12.47
C GLY A 153 6.12 -2.19 -12.14
N CYS A 154 5.03 -1.64 -11.62
CA CYS A 154 4.97 -0.26 -11.11
C CYS A 154 5.45 -0.19 -9.66
N SER A 155 6.19 0.87 -9.34
CA SER A 155 6.38 1.33 -7.97
C SER A 155 5.18 2.17 -7.51
N ILE A 156 5.05 2.41 -6.21
CA ILE A 156 3.92 3.12 -5.61
C ILE A 156 4.48 4.25 -4.73
N THR A 157 3.83 5.39 -4.76
CA THR A 157 4.01 6.43 -3.75
C THR A 157 2.68 6.89 -3.18
N ALA A 158 2.66 7.26 -1.92
CA ALA A 158 1.48 7.67 -1.17
C ALA A 158 1.48 9.19 -0.90
N HIS A 159 0.39 9.72 -0.31
CA HIS A 159 0.23 11.11 0.10
C HIS A 159 0.43 12.14 -1.04
N TYR A 160 0.35 11.71 -2.28
CA TYR A 160 0.57 12.59 -3.42
C TYR A 160 -0.54 13.63 -3.51
N THR A 161 -0.17 14.92 -3.60
CA THR A 161 -1.06 16.10 -3.61
C THR A 161 -1.77 16.44 -2.27
N ASN A 162 -1.56 15.68 -1.20
CA ASN A 162 -2.16 16.00 0.11
C ASN A 162 -1.27 16.92 0.96
N GLN A 163 -0.02 17.08 0.59
CA GLN A 163 0.91 17.99 1.26
C GLN A 163 0.81 19.41 0.71
N ASN A 164 1.59 20.32 1.27
CA ASN A 164 1.63 21.70 0.77
C ASN A 164 2.18 21.77 -0.68
N PRO A 165 1.91 22.88 -1.43
CA PRO A 165 2.32 22.98 -2.83
C PRO A 165 3.82 22.80 -3.10
N ALA A 166 4.69 23.22 -2.16
CA ALA A 166 6.14 23.06 -2.32
C ALA A 166 6.55 21.58 -2.26
N MET A 167 5.97 20.82 -1.34
CA MET A 167 6.20 19.38 -1.24
C MET A 167 5.62 18.62 -2.43
N THR A 168 4.44 19.00 -2.92
CA THR A 168 3.88 18.43 -4.15
C THR A 168 4.79 18.69 -5.35
N GLN A 169 5.36 19.90 -5.47
CA GLN A 169 6.32 20.22 -6.53
C GLN A 169 7.60 19.40 -6.42
N LEU A 170 8.13 19.22 -5.21
CA LEU A 170 9.30 18.38 -4.95
C LEU A 170 9.02 16.93 -5.37
N ALA A 171 7.90 16.37 -4.92
CA ALA A 171 7.46 15.04 -5.27
C ALA A 171 7.34 14.86 -6.79
N THR A 172 6.65 15.79 -7.47
CA THR A 172 6.47 15.75 -8.91
C THR A 172 7.81 15.76 -9.65
N THR A 173 8.73 16.64 -9.24
CA THR A 173 10.07 16.72 -9.86
C THR A 173 10.84 15.42 -9.67
N PHE A 174 10.82 14.87 -8.45
CA PHE A 174 11.47 13.61 -8.14
C PHE A 174 10.86 12.45 -8.94
N LEU A 175 9.54 12.31 -8.92
CA LEU A 175 8.83 11.21 -9.60
C LEU A 175 8.99 11.25 -11.12
N ASN A 176 9.00 12.44 -11.74
CA ASN A 176 9.33 12.56 -13.15
C ASN A 176 10.73 11.99 -13.45
N GLN A 177 11.72 12.35 -12.64
CA GLN A 177 13.08 11.85 -12.82
C GLN A 177 13.18 10.34 -12.52
N TYR A 178 12.58 9.87 -11.42
CA TYR A 178 12.59 8.46 -11.01
C TYR A 178 11.90 7.57 -12.06
N SER A 179 10.84 8.05 -12.68
CA SER A 179 10.03 7.28 -13.64
C SER A 179 10.74 6.91 -14.94
N HIS A 180 11.95 7.43 -15.19
CA HIS A 180 12.83 6.92 -16.27
C HIS A 180 13.37 5.52 -15.96
N ARG A 181 13.39 5.09 -14.68
CA ARG A 181 13.79 3.73 -14.27
C ARG A 181 12.64 2.75 -14.37
N GLU A 182 11.48 3.17 -13.92
CA GLU A 182 10.28 2.33 -13.85
C GLU A 182 9.03 3.18 -13.60
N PRO A 183 7.85 2.72 -14.02
CA PRO A 183 6.61 3.46 -13.78
C PRO A 183 6.29 3.58 -12.30
N VAL A 184 5.71 4.71 -11.90
CA VAL A 184 5.25 4.96 -10.54
C VAL A 184 3.77 5.33 -10.55
N VAL A 185 3.00 4.66 -9.70
CA VAL A 185 1.63 5.07 -9.37
C VAL A 185 1.66 5.93 -8.12
N ALA A 186 1.12 7.15 -8.22
CA ALA A 186 1.07 8.09 -7.12
C ALA A 186 -0.38 8.30 -6.66
N LEU A 187 -0.64 8.02 -5.39
CA LEU A 187 -1.96 8.00 -4.79
C LEU A 187 -2.15 9.16 -3.82
N PRO A 188 -3.21 9.96 -3.96
CA PRO A 188 -3.74 10.78 -2.87
C PRO A 188 -4.21 9.94 -1.69
N GLU A 189 -4.31 10.57 -0.52
CA GLU A 189 -4.75 9.93 0.72
C GLU A 189 -6.17 9.35 0.63
N GLU A 190 -7.04 9.98 -0.16
CA GLU A 190 -8.44 9.62 -0.35
C GLU A 190 -8.62 8.41 -1.28
N ASP A 191 -7.57 7.98 -1.97
CA ASP A 191 -7.67 6.97 -3.00
C ASP A 191 -6.92 5.68 -2.65
N SER A 192 -7.41 4.60 -3.22
CA SER A 192 -6.80 3.27 -3.09
C SER A 192 -6.82 2.54 -4.42
N ILE A 193 -5.81 1.72 -4.64
CA ILE A 193 -5.86 0.70 -5.68
C ILE A 193 -6.38 -0.59 -5.07
N TYR A 194 -7.35 -1.20 -5.72
CA TYR A 194 -7.71 -2.58 -5.53
C TYR A 194 -7.28 -3.43 -6.72
N THR A 195 -6.71 -4.59 -6.45
CA THR A 195 -6.43 -5.61 -7.49
C THR A 195 -6.65 -7.02 -6.96
N ASP A 196 -7.20 -7.87 -7.81
CA ASP A 196 -7.29 -9.32 -7.59
C ASP A 196 -6.25 -10.11 -8.41
N GLY A 197 -5.36 -9.38 -9.11
CA GLY A 197 -4.36 -9.92 -10.02
C GLY A 197 -4.79 -9.92 -11.50
N ASN A 198 -6.08 -9.71 -11.80
CA ASN A 198 -6.63 -9.64 -13.15
C ASN A 198 -7.09 -8.22 -13.50
N ILE A 199 -7.53 -7.46 -12.52
CA ILE A 199 -7.99 -6.07 -12.67
C ILE A 199 -7.17 -5.13 -11.79
N VAL A 200 -7.17 -3.86 -12.16
CA VAL A 200 -6.74 -2.73 -11.35
C VAL A 200 -7.90 -1.75 -11.29
N LYS A 201 -8.42 -1.50 -10.09
CA LYS A 201 -9.49 -0.56 -9.85
C LYS A 201 -9.01 0.52 -8.90
N VAL A 202 -9.17 1.77 -9.28
CA VAL A 202 -8.94 2.90 -8.38
C VAL A 202 -10.23 3.29 -7.72
N VAL A 203 -10.24 3.28 -6.40
CA VAL A 203 -11.39 3.53 -5.53
C VAL A 203 -11.08 4.75 -4.70
N GLY A 204 -11.89 5.80 -4.85
CA GLY A 204 -11.69 7.03 -4.11
C GLY A 204 -12.46 8.21 -4.67
N THR A 205 -12.06 9.42 -4.30
CA THR A 205 -12.76 10.66 -4.63
C THR A 205 -11.91 11.67 -5.37
N ARG A 206 -10.61 11.39 -5.53
CA ARG A 206 -9.67 12.31 -6.18
C ARG A 206 -9.02 11.68 -7.41
N PRO A 207 -8.51 12.49 -8.36
CA PRO A 207 -7.65 11.99 -9.41
C PRO A 207 -6.38 11.34 -8.85
N TRP A 208 -5.94 10.27 -9.46
CA TRP A 208 -4.67 9.61 -9.20
C TRP A 208 -3.70 9.81 -10.36
N TYR A 209 -2.44 9.46 -10.18
CA TYR A 209 -1.41 9.84 -11.13
C TYR A 209 -0.50 8.67 -11.47
N VAL A 210 -0.03 8.66 -12.71
CA VAL A 210 0.98 7.72 -13.19
C VAL A 210 2.12 8.49 -13.80
N PHE A 211 3.34 8.17 -13.37
CA PHE A 211 4.59 8.68 -13.92
C PHE A 211 5.28 7.56 -14.68
N ASN A 212 5.71 7.83 -15.91
CA ASN A 212 6.50 6.91 -16.71
C ASN A 212 7.37 7.66 -17.72
N GLY A 213 8.68 7.36 -17.80
CA GLY A 213 9.63 7.96 -18.73
C GLY A 213 9.75 9.48 -18.66
N GLY A 214 9.49 10.08 -17.49
CA GLY A 214 9.52 11.52 -17.28
C GLY A 214 8.20 12.23 -17.57
N GLU A 215 7.17 11.52 -18.02
CA GLU A 215 5.83 12.04 -18.27
C GLU A 215 4.88 11.70 -17.12
N MET A 216 3.89 12.56 -16.88
CA MET A 216 2.85 12.36 -15.88
C MET A 216 1.47 12.38 -16.53
N ARG A 217 0.64 11.40 -16.20
CA ARG A 217 -0.79 11.39 -16.54
C ARG A 217 -1.63 11.46 -15.27
N CYS A 218 -2.59 12.37 -15.26
CA CYS A 218 -3.66 12.44 -14.27
C CYS A 218 -4.84 11.60 -14.76
N LEU A 219 -5.38 10.75 -13.88
CA LEU A 219 -6.45 9.80 -14.18
C LEU A 219 -7.58 9.97 -13.17
N GLU A 220 -8.82 9.82 -13.64
CA GLU A 220 -10.00 9.96 -12.79
C GLU A 220 -10.12 8.78 -11.79
N ALA A 221 -10.64 9.07 -10.59
CA ALA A 221 -11.01 8.05 -9.62
C ALA A 221 -12.13 7.13 -10.17
N ASN A 222 -12.32 6.00 -9.48
CA ASN A 222 -13.34 5.00 -9.81
C ASN A 222 -13.23 4.44 -11.24
N THR A 223 -12.00 4.41 -11.76
CA THR A 223 -11.66 3.74 -13.02
C THR A 223 -11.26 2.29 -12.76
N GLU A 224 -11.57 1.41 -13.70
CA GLU A 224 -11.24 0.00 -13.65
C GLU A 224 -10.60 -0.41 -14.99
N TYR A 225 -9.52 -1.16 -14.90
CA TYR A 225 -8.75 -1.68 -16.02
C TYR A 225 -8.56 -3.18 -15.86
N THR A 226 -8.63 -3.94 -16.93
CA THR A 226 -8.00 -5.25 -16.96
C THR A 226 -6.49 -5.10 -16.83
N LYS A 227 -5.80 -6.16 -16.42
CA LYS A 227 -4.34 -6.19 -16.36
C LYS A 227 -3.69 -5.71 -17.66
N ASP A 228 -4.21 -6.16 -18.80
CA ASP A 228 -3.65 -5.84 -20.13
C ASP A 228 -3.89 -4.37 -20.49
N GLU A 229 -5.09 -3.83 -20.22
CA GLU A 229 -5.40 -2.40 -20.39
C GLU A 229 -4.54 -1.53 -19.50
N PHE A 230 -4.35 -1.90 -18.22
CA PHE A 230 -3.48 -1.18 -17.30
C PHE A 230 -2.03 -1.16 -17.80
N ASN A 231 -1.49 -2.32 -18.19
CA ASN A 231 -0.14 -2.40 -18.74
C ASN A 231 0.01 -1.61 -20.06
N HIS A 232 -1.01 -1.62 -20.91
CA HIS A 232 -1.01 -0.84 -22.15
C HIS A 232 -1.03 0.67 -21.83
N MET A 233 -1.89 1.11 -20.92
CA MET A 233 -1.99 2.50 -20.49
C MET A 233 -0.66 3.02 -19.93
N ILE A 234 0.03 2.22 -19.09
CA ILE A 234 1.35 2.56 -18.57
C ILE A 234 2.38 2.73 -19.69
N LYS A 235 2.41 1.82 -20.66
CA LYS A 235 3.39 1.84 -21.75
C LYS A 235 3.16 2.99 -22.74
N THR A 236 1.91 3.39 -22.97
CA THR A 236 1.55 4.45 -23.93
C THR A 236 1.69 5.86 -23.38
N LEU A 237 2.11 6.02 -22.12
CA LEU A 237 2.46 7.34 -21.58
C LEU A 237 3.62 8.01 -22.35
N ASN A 238 4.48 7.22 -22.99
CA ASN A 238 5.69 7.65 -23.67
C ASN A 238 5.55 7.65 -25.21
N SER A 239 4.37 7.43 -25.73
CA SER A 239 4.07 7.41 -27.18
C SER A 239 3.14 8.57 -27.56
#